data_a96abfe35a8893ab6972c98839ea1a1c
#
_entry.id   a96abfe35a8893ab6972c98839ea1a1c
#
_cell.length_a   1.000
_cell.length_b   1.000
_cell.length_c   1.000
_cell.angle_alpha   90.00
_cell.angle_beta   90.00
_cell.angle_gamma   90.00
#
_symmetry.space_group_name_H-M   'P 1'
#
loop_
_entity.id
_entity.type
_entity.pdbx_description
1 polymer ?
#
loop_
_entity_poly.entity_id
_entity_poly.type
_entity_poly.pdbx_seq_one_letter_code
_entity_poly.pdbx_strand_id
1 'polypeptide(L)'
;MIEYKTGDIFTENADALVNTVNCDGVMGRGIALQFKRAFPENFKAYAARCKRNEIQPGKVFIFETGELISPRFIVNFPTKRHWRGKSRIEDIESGLGSLVDEIRSRGIRSIAIPALGSGLGGLNWSDVRSRMQEALSELDDVRIVIFEPGGGPADRRGNAGTHRSQSRRI
;
A
#
# COMPACT_ATOMS: atom_id res chain seq x y z
N MET A 1 -4.45 17.63 -1.91
CA MET A 1 -4.12 17.72 -0.46
C MET A 1 -3.82 16.34 0.07
N ILE A 2 -2.70 16.18 0.76
CA ILE A 2 -2.27 14.90 1.34
C ILE A 2 -2.54 14.94 2.85
N GLU A 3 -3.31 13.97 3.32
CA GLU A 3 -3.58 13.73 4.74
C GLU A 3 -2.86 12.46 5.19
N TYR A 4 -2.36 12.45 6.41
CA TYR A 4 -1.75 11.26 7.02
C TYR A 4 -2.62 10.78 8.16
N LYS A 5 -2.93 9.49 8.18
CA LYS A 5 -3.74 8.83 9.21
C LYS A 5 -3.08 7.55 9.69
N THR A 6 -3.53 7.05 10.81
CA THR A 6 -3.30 5.68 11.27
C THR A 6 -4.64 4.96 11.36
N GLY A 7 -4.64 3.64 11.35
CA GLY A 7 -5.86 2.84 11.48
C GLY A 7 -6.13 1.94 10.29
N ASP A 8 -7.40 1.70 10.01
CA ASP A 8 -7.87 0.75 9.01
C ASP A 8 -8.24 1.47 7.70
N ILE A 9 -7.50 1.18 6.63
CA ILE A 9 -7.75 1.74 5.29
C ILE A 9 -9.15 1.41 4.76
N PHE A 10 -9.75 0.29 5.16
CA PHE A 10 -11.07 -0.13 4.71
C PHE A 10 -12.21 0.72 5.26
N THR A 11 -11.94 1.54 6.28
CA THR A 11 -12.90 2.50 6.83
C THR A 11 -12.93 3.82 6.06
N GLU A 12 -11.97 4.04 5.18
CA GLU A 12 -11.88 5.29 4.41
C GLU A 12 -12.85 5.31 3.25
N ASN A 13 -13.64 6.37 3.16
CA ASN A 13 -14.53 6.62 2.02
C ASN A 13 -13.74 7.31 0.90
N ALA A 14 -13.23 6.53 -0.03
CA ALA A 14 -12.43 7.01 -1.15
C ALA A 14 -12.82 6.28 -2.44
N ASP A 15 -12.67 6.94 -3.59
CA ASP A 15 -12.92 6.34 -4.91
C ASP A 15 -12.04 5.11 -5.15
N ALA A 16 -10.80 5.17 -4.67
CA ALA A 16 -9.83 4.10 -4.84
C ALA A 16 -9.15 3.73 -3.52
N LEU A 17 -8.94 2.44 -3.32
CA LEU A 17 -8.11 1.89 -2.25
C LEU A 17 -6.92 1.18 -2.87
N VAL A 18 -5.72 1.44 -2.33
CA VAL A 18 -4.48 0.81 -2.79
C VAL A 18 -4.17 -0.42 -1.96
N ASN A 19 -3.99 -1.54 -2.63
CA ASN A 19 -3.53 -2.80 -2.07
C ASN A 19 -2.05 -3.01 -2.42
N THR A 20 -1.25 -3.48 -1.49
CA THR A 20 0.13 -3.87 -1.74
C THR A 20 0.20 -5.34 -2.12
N VAL A 21 0.81 -5.64 -3.27
CA VAL A 21 0.85 -7.01 -3.81
C VAL A 21 2.27 -7.42 -4.19
N ASN A 22 2.48 -8.72 -4.35
CA ASN A 22 3.62 -9.30 -5.03
C ASN A 22 3.28 -9.63 -6.49
N CYS A 23 4.22 -10.22 -7.22
CA CYS A 23 4.02 -10.63 -8.61
C CYS A 23 3.72 -12.12 -8.77
N ASP A 24 3.57 -12.85 -7.65
CA ASP A 24 3.38 -14.32 -7.65
C ASP A 24 1.92 -14.76 -7.62
N GLY A 25 0.98 -13.87 -7.36
CA GLY A 25 -0.43 -14.20 -7.23
C GLY A 25 -0.85 -14.63 -5.82
N VAL A 26 -0.10 -14.26 -4.81
CA VAL A 26 -0.35 -14.63 -3.40
C VAL A 26 -0.78 -13.41 -2.59
N MET A 27 -1.93 -13.50 -1.94
CA MET A 27 -2.41 -12.54 -0.94
C MET A 27 -2.59 -13.27 0.40
N GLY A 28 -1.47 -13.67 1.01
CA GLY A 28 -1.47 -14.59 2.15
C GLY A 28 -1.37 -13.96 3.52
N ARG A 29 -0.97 -12.68 3.62
CA ARG A 29 -0.71 -11.99 4.90
C ARG A 29 -1.03 -10.50 4.83
N GLY A 30 -1.15 -9.88 6.00
CA GLY A 30 -1.27 -8.44 6.15
C GLY A 30 -2.46 -7.86 5.40
N ILE A 31 -2.25 -6.66 4.85
CA ILE A 31 -3.29 -5.93 4.12
C ILE A 31 -3.78 -6.69 2.88
N ALA A 32 -2.90 -7.39 2.18
CA ALA A 32 -3.27 -8.15 0.99
C ALA A 32 -4.31 -9.24 1.31
N LEU A 33 -4.15 -9.95 2.42
CA LEU A 33 -5.13 -10.94 2.87
C LEU A 33 -6.49 -10.30 3.18
N GLN A 34 -6.49 -9.11 3.78
CA GLN A 34 -7.73 -8.36 4.05
C GLN A 34 -8.41 -7.96 2.74
N PHE A 35 -7.66 -7.51 1.74
CA PHE A 35 -8.20 -7.21 0.41
C PHE A 35 -8.76 -8.46 -0.28
N LYS A 36 -8.09 -9.59 -0.16
CA LYS A 36 -8.59 -10.86 -0.71
C LYS A 36 -9.96 -11.23 -0.14
N ARG A 37 -10.12 -11.03 1.17
CA ARG A 37 -11.39 -11.33 1.87
C ARG A 37 -12.49 -10.33 1.52
N ALA A 38 -12.15 -9.05 1.46
CA ALA A 38 -13.10 -7.99 1.18
C ALA A 38 -13.51 -7.91 -0.31
N PHE A 39 -12.57 -8.19 -1.21
CA PHE A 39 -12.76 -8.08 -2.66
C PHE A 39 -12.26 -9.33 -3.38
N PRO A 40 -12.98 -10.47 -3.26
CA PRO A 40 -12.53 -11.74 -3.83
C PRO A 40 -12.42 -11.71 -5.36
N GLU A 41 -13.23 -10.93 -6.05
CA GLU A 41 -13.16 -10.79 -7.52
C GLU A 41 -11.89 -10.03 -7.94
N ASN A 42 -11.44 -9.05 -7.17
CA ASN A 42 -10.16 -8.40 -7.38
C ASN A 42 -9.01 -9.42 -7.26
N PHE A 43 -9.04 -10.27 -6.25
CA PHE A 43 -8.03 -11.31 -6.09
C PHE A 43 -7.96 -12.24 -7.29
N LYS A 44 -9.12 -12.70 -7.80
CA LYS A 44 -9.19 -13.57 -8.97
C LYS A 44 -8.59 -12.92 -10.21
N ALA A 45 -8.91 -11.66 -10.45
CA ALA A 45 -8.39 -10.91 -11.59
C ALA A 45 -6.86 -10.72 -11.47
N TYR A 46 -6.37 -10.36 -10.28
CA TYR A 46 -4.95 -10.23 -10.00
C TYR A 46 -4.20 -11.55 -10.19
N ALA A 47 -4.70 -12.65 -9.63
CA ALA A 47 -4.07 -13.97 -9.74
C ALA A 47 -4.00 -14.45 -11.19
N ALA A 48 -5.05 -14.22 -11.98
CA ALA A 48 -5.06 -14.54 -13.39
C ALA A 48 -3.99 -13.75 -14.18
N ARG A 49 -3.80 -12.47 -13.86
CA ARG A 49 -2.76 -11.65 -14.48
C ARG A 49 -1.35 -12.08 -14.08
N CYS A 50 -1.16 -12.49 -12.83
CA CYS A 50 0.13 -13.05 -12.38
C CYS A 50 0.51 -14.31 -13.18
N LYS A 51 -0.45 -15.18 -13.45
CA LYS A 51 -0.21 -16.39 -14.27
C LYS A 51 0.25 -16.06 -15.69
N ARG A 52 -0.12 -14.91 -16.23
CA ARG A 52 0.28 -14.43 -17.55
C ARG A 52 1.49 -13.51 -17.51
N ASN A 53 2.15 -13.38 -16.37
CA ASN A 53 3.28 -12.45 -16.16
C ASN A 53 2.94 -10.99 -16.47
N GLU A 54 1.70 -10.58 -16.29
CA GLU A 54 1.24 -9.22 -16.54
C GLU A 54 1.37 -8.30 -15.32
N ILE A 55 1.61 -8.85 -14.14
CA ILE A 55 1.88 -8.07 -12.92
C ILE A 55 3.39 -7.92 -12.77
N GLN A 56 3.86 -6.70 -12.91
CA GLN A 56 5.28 -6.36 -12.92
C GLN A 56 5.57 -5.22 -11.95
N PRO A 57 6.77 -5.17 -11.32
CA PRO A 57 7.19 -4.02 -10.54
C PRO A 57 7.17 -2.74 -11.38
N GLY A 58 6.77 -1.64 -10.77
CA GLY A 58 6.71 -0.34 -11.44
C GLY A 58 5.44 -0.06 -12.23
N LYS A 59 4.50 -1.01 -12.25
CA LYS A 59 3.22 -0.85 -12.96
C LYS A 59 2.07 -1.31 -12.08
N VAL A 60 1.12 -0.42 -11.79
CA VAL A 60 -0.07 -0.75 -11.03
C VAL A 60 -1.12 -1.44 -11.91
N PHE A 61 -1.92 -2.31 -11.29
CA PHE A 61 -3.07 -2.95 -11.91
C PHE A 61 -4.35 -2.44 -11.25
N ILE A 62 -5.20 -1.79 -12.02
CA ILE A 62 -6.47 -1.24 -11.56
C ILE A 62 -7.59 -2.24 -11.82
N PHE A 63 -8.33 -2.58 -10.77
CA PHE A 63 -9.55 -3.37 -10.83
C PHE A 63 -10.75 -2.46 -10.57
N GLU A 64 -11.71 -2.47 -11.48
CA GLU A 64 -12.98 -1.77 -11.30
C GLU A 64 -13.95 -2.68 -10.55
N THR A 65 -14.48 -2.20 -9.41
CA THR A 65 -15.37 -3.00 -8.58
C THR A 65 -16.76 -3.17 -9.19
N GLY A 66 -17.15 -2.27 -10.10
CA GLY A 66 -18.50 -2.25 -10.65
C GLY A 66 -19.55 -1.70 -9.70
N GLU A 67 -19.16 -1.26 -8.51
CA GLU A 67 -20.05 -0.69 -7.51
C GLU A 67 -20.33 0.79 -7.77
N LEU A 68 -21.55 1.24 -7.44
CA LEU A 68 -21.92 2.65 -7.51
C LEU A 68 -21.39 3.46 -6.32
N ILE A 69 -21.10 2.77 -5.22
CA ILE A 69 -20.53 3.36 -4.01
C ILE A 69 -19.04 3.01 -3.87
N SER A 70 -18.32 3.85 -3.16
CA SER A 70 -16.89 3.67 -2.93
C SER A 70 -16.54 2.37 -2.16
N PRO A 71 -15.44 1.69 -2.50
CA PRO A 71 -14.51 2.09 -3.54
C PRO A 71 -14.95 1.62 -4.94
N ARG A 72 -14.75 2.46 -5.94
CA ARG A 72 -14.97 2.12 -7.34
C ARG A 72 -13.77 1.40 -7.96
N PHE A 73 -12.59 1.63 -7.40
CA PHE A 73 -11.34 1.08 -7.89
C PHE A 73 -10.53 0.44 -6.77
N ILE A 74 -9.96 -0.72 -7.05
CA ILE A 74 -8.88 -1.29 -6.24
C ILE A 74 -7.59 -1.18 -7.06
N VAL A 75 -6.59 -0.51 -6.49
CA VAL A 75 -5.29 -0.35 -7.11
C VAL A 75 -4.35 -1.40 -6.54
N ASN A 76 -3.98 -2.38 -7.35
CA ASN A 76 -3.00 -3.38 -6.95
C ASN A 76 -1.60 -2.84 -7.28
N PHE A 77 -0.85 -2.48 -6.25
CA PHE A 77 0.47 -1.87 -6.35
C PHE A 77 1.54 -2.92 -6.02
N PRO A 78 2.32 -3.38 -7.00
CA PRO A 78 3.39 -4.35 -6.75
C PRO A 78 4.51 -3.72 -5.92
N THR A 79 4.59 -4.13 -4.64
CA THR A 79 5.66 -3.68 -3.73
C THR A 79 6.76 -4.72 -3.57
N LYS A 80 6.50 -5.97 -3.95
CA LYS A 80 7.45 -7.08 -3.93
C LYS A 80 7.40 -7.84 -5.23
N ARG A 81 8.53 -8.33 -5.68
CA ARG A 81 8.63 -9.24 -6.84
C ARG A 81 8.15 -10.63 -6.47
N HIS A 82 8.53 -11.11 -5.27
CA HIS A 82 8.19 -12.41 -4.72
C HIS A 82 7.58 -12.25 -3.32
N TRP A 83 6.65 -13.11 -2.96
CA TRP A 83 5.95 -13.03 -1.69
C TRP A 83 6.88 -13.18 -0.46
N ARG A 84 8.01 -13.87 -0.58
CA ARG A 84 9.05 -13.98 0.44
C ARG A 84 10.14 -12.90 0.35
N GLY A 85 10.13 -12.11 -0.72
CA GLY A 85 11.15 -11.11 -0.98
C GLY A 85 10.99 -9.84 -0.17
N LYS A 86 11.99 -8.98 -0.28
CA LYS A 86 11.96 -7.61 0.25
C LYS A 86 11.52 -6.65 -0.84
N SER A 87 10.91 -5.55 -0.42
CA SER A 87 10.60 -4.45 -1.32
C SER A 87 11.87 -3.68 -1.70
N ARG A 88 11.84 -3.05 -2.87
CA ARG A 88 12.91 -2.19 -3.38
C ARG A 88 12.36 -0.78 -3.57
N ILE A 89 13.11 0.22 -3.13
CA ILE A 89 12.67 1.62 -3.24
C ILE A 89 12.46 2.04 -4.69
N GLU A 90 13.25 1.53 -5.63
CA GLU A 90 13.14 1.82 -7.06
C GLU A 90 11.80 1.31 -7.62
N ASP A 91 11.31 0.19 -7.15
CA ASP A 91 10.01 -0.36 -7.55
C ASP A 91 8.86 0.49 -6.99
N ILE A 92 9.04 1.06 -5.81
CA ILE A 92 8.08 2.02 -5.23
C ILE A 92 8.05 3.31 -6.06
N GLU A 93 9.20 3.87 -6.39
CA GLU A 93 9.28 5.09 -7.20
C GLU A 93 8.63 4.91 -8.58
N SER A 94 8.96 3.84 -9.27
CA SER A 94 8.37 3.52 -10.59
C SER A 94 6.86 3.30 -10.49
N GLY A 95 6.43 2.57 -9.46
CA GLY A 95 5.01 2.31 -9.21
C GLY A 95 4.23 3.58 -8.91
N LEU A 96 4.81 4.52 -8.19
CA LEU A 96 4.18 5.82 -7.92
C LEU A 96 3.96 6.63 -9.20
N GLY A 97 4.88 6.59 -10.15
CA GLY A 97 4.70 7.20 -11.46
C GLY A 97 3.51 6.60 -12.21
N SER A 98 3.42 5.27 -12.23
CA SER A 98 2.28 4.55 -12.81
C SER A 98 0.96 4.89 -12.10
N LEU A 99 0.97 4.98 -10.77
CA LEU A 99 -0.20 5.33 -9.97
C LEU A 99 -0.71 6.73 -10.34
N VAL A 100 0.17 7.71 -10.43
CA VAL A 100 -0.19 9.09 -10.81
C VAL A 100 -0.84 9.12 -12.20
N ASP A 101 -0.29 8.40 -13.16
CA ASP A 101 -0.84 8.30 -14.51
C ASP A 101 -2.26 7.71 -14.50
N GLU A 102 -2.47 6.65 -13.73
CA GLU A 102 -3.80 6.01 -13.60
C GLU A 102 -4.81 6.90 -12.89
N ILE A 103 -4.40 7.63 -11.84
CA ILE A 103 -5.27 8.59 -11.16
C ILE A 103 -5.77 9.65 -12.14
N ARG A 104 -4.87 10.20 -12.95
CA ARG A 104 -5.22 11.21 -13.95
C ARG A 104 -6.11 10.66 -15.05
N SER A 105 -5.73 9.52 -15.64
CA SER A 105 -6.46 8.96 -16.78
C SER A 105 -7.87 8.49 -16.42
N ARG A 106 -8.08 8.04 -15.19
CA ARG A 106 -9.38 7.55 -14.71
C ARG A 106 -10.21 8.59 -13.99
N GLY A 107 -9.67 9.79 -13.78
CA GLY A 107 -10.36 10.86 -13.07
C GLY A 107 -10.65 10.52 -11.60
N ILE A 108 -9.75 9.80 -10.94
CA ILE A 108 -9.88 9.45 -9.53
C ILE A 108 -9.74 10.72 -8.70
N ARG A 109 -10.73 11.00 -7.85
CA ARG A 109 -10.81 12.22 -7.03
C ARG A 109 -10.40 12.01 -5.58
N SER A 110 -10.41 10.78 -5.10
CA SER A 110 -10.00 10.43 -3.75
C SER A 110 -9.37 9.05 -3.72
N ILE A 111 -8.30 8.90 -2.95
CA ILE A 111 -7.53 7.66 -2.88
C ILE A 111 -6.94 7.47 -1.48
N ALA A 112 -7.01 6.26 -0.96
CA ALA A 112 -6.35 5.85 0.27
C ALA A 112 -5.20 4.90 -0.06
N ILE A 113 -4.03 5.19 0.49
CA ILE A 113 -2.77 4.51 0.17
C ILE A 113 -2.11 4.04 1.48
N PRO A 114 -1.74 2.75 1.59
CA PRO A 114 -1.00 2.26 2.75
C PRO A 114 0.48 2.64 2.71
N ALA A 115 1.22 2.29 3.75
CA ALA A 115 2.66 2.48 3.85
C ALA A 115 3.40 1.52 2.91
N LEU A 116 3.52 1.89 1.65
CA LEU A 116 4.04 1.05 0.56
C LEU A 116 5.43 0.47 0.87
N GLY A 117 5.52 -0.87 0.89
CA GLY A 117 6.78 -1.58 1.09
C GLY A 117 7.41 -1.46 2.48
N SER A 118 6.78 -0.76 3.41
CA SER A 118 7.35 -0.46 4.74
C SER A 118 6.98 -1.48 5.82
N GLY A 119 5.95 -2.27 5.62
CA GLY A 119 5.57 -3.34 6.54
C GLY A 119 6.42 -4.58 6.32
N LEU A 120 5.82 -5.63 5.78
CA LEU A 120 6.51 -6.88 5.45
C LEU A 120 7.61 -6.72 4.39
N GLY A 121 7.56 -5.66 3.59
CA GLY A 121 8.58 -5.31 2.60
C GLY A 121 9.90 -4.84 3.18
N GLY A 122 9.90 -4.33 4.41
CA GLY A 122 11.09 -3.98 5.17
C GLY A 122 11.74 -2.63 4.82
N LEU A 123 11.11 -1.80 3.98
CA LEU A 123 11.63 -0.48 3.66
C LEU A 123 11.44 0.50 4.83
N ASN A 124 12.36 1.46 4.96
CA ASN A 124 12.25 2.55 5.92
C ASN A 124 11.07 3.46 5.55
N TRP A 125 10.14 3.66 6.49
CA TRP A 125 8.95 4.47 6.23
C TRP A 125 9.28 5.92 5.88
N SER A 126 10.25 6.52 6.53
CA SER A 126 10.65 7.89 6.25
C SER A 126 11.08 8.08 4.79
N ASP A 127 11.83 7.13 4.23
CA ASP A 127 12.25 7.14 2.84
C ASP A 127 11.07 6.98 1.88
N VAL A 128 10.19 6.02 2.15
CA VAL A 128 8.99 5.77 1.34
C VAL A 128 8.04 6.97 1.39
N ARG A 129 7.80 7.52 2.59
CA ARG A 129 6.96 8.70 2.78
C ARG A 129 7.44 9.88 1.93
N SER A 130 8.73 10.13 1.92
CA SER A 130 9.35 11.19 1.14
C SER A 130 9.08 11.01 -0.37
N ARG A 131 9.24 9.80 -0.88
CA ARG A 131 8.94 9.46 -2.29
C ARG A 131 7.46 9.63 -2.63
N MET A 132 6.59 9.18 -1.73
CA MET A 132 5.14 9.32 -1.90
C MET A 132 4.74 10.78 -1.94
N GLN A 133 5.23 11.58 -1.01
CA GLN A 133 4.93 13.00 -0.93
C GLN A 133 5.38 13.73 -2.20
N GLU A 134 6.58 13.45 -2.69
CA GLU A 134 7.11 14.05 -3.92
C GLU A 134 6.26 13.68 -5.15
N ALA A 135 5.97 12.39 -5.33
CA ALA A 135 5.22 11.92 -6.49
C ALA A 135 3.77 12.42 -6.50
N LEU A 136 3.12 12.46 -5.34
CA LEU A 136 1.70 12.76 -5.21
C LEU A 136 1.39 14.25 -5.06
N SER A 137 2.39 15.08 -4.79
CA SER A 137 2.23 16.54 -4.60
C SER A 137 1.71 17.27 -5.84
N GLU A 138 1.86 16.67 -7.02
CA GLU A 138 1.37 17.23 -8.28
C GLU A 138 -0.14 17.09 -8.49
N LEU A 139 -0.80 16.29 -7.65
CA LEU A 139 -2.24 15.99 -7.77
C LEU A 139 -3.06 16.95 -6.90
N ASP A 140 -3.18 18.20 -7.32
CA ASP A 140 -3.79 19.28 -6.52
C ASP A 140 -5.27 19.07 -6.23
N ASP A 141 -6.00 18.46 -7.15
CA ASP A 141 -7.46 18.28 -7.09
C ASP A 141 -7.88 16.86 -6.66
N VAL A 142 -6.94 16.09 -6.11
CA VAL A 142 -7.18 14.74 -5.57
C VAL A 142 -7.02 14.76 -4.05
N ARG A 143 -8.00 14.21 -3.34
CA ARG A 143 -7.87 13.94 -1.90
C ARG A 143 -7.09 12.66 -1.70
N ILE A 144 -5.93 12.77 -1.09
CA ILE A 144 -5.02 11.65 -0.86
C ILE A 144 -4.90 11.42 0.65
N VAL A 145 -5.20 10.21 1.08
CA VAL A 145 -5.05 9.79 2.47
C VAL A 145 -4.00 8.68 2.55
N ILE A 146 -2.91 8.95 3.23
CA ILE A 146 -1.83 7.99 3.43
C ILE A 146 -1.93 7.41 4.84
N PHE A 147 -2.05 6.09 4.93
CA PHE A 147 -2.08 5.37 6.19
C PHE A 147 -0.66 5.01 6.62
N GLU A 148 -0.18 5.68 7.67
CA GLU A 148 1.15 5.44 8.23
C GLU A 148 1.22 4.13 9.01
N PRO A 149 2.39 3.49 9.13
CA PRO A 149 2.55 2.32 9.98
C PRO A 149 2.41 2.71 11.46
N GLY A 150 2.05 1.74 12.33
CA GLY A 150 2.02 1.95 13.79
C GLY A 150 0.64 2.13 14.41
N GLY A 151 -0.46 2.02 13.64
CA GLY A 151 -1.84 2.18 14.14
C GLY A 151 -2.54 0.94 14.65
N GLY A 152 -1.94 -0.26 14.51
CA GLY A 152 -2.57 -1.54 14.85
C GLY A 152 -2.01 -2.20 16.11
N PRO A 153 -2.75 -3.17 16.70
CA PRO A 153 -2.30 -3.88 17.91
C PRO A 153 -0.98 -4.65 17.76
N ALA A 154 -0.57 -4.96 16.53
CA ALA A 154 0.67 -5.69 16.24
C ALA A 154 1.94 -4.85 16.39
N ASP A 155 1.85 -3.54 16.23
CA ASP A 155 3.02 -2.65 16.31
C ASP A 155 3.41 -2.25 17.74
N ARG A 156 2.53 -2.52 18.72
CA ARG A 156 2.84 -2.24 20.15
C ARG A 156 3.84 -3.22 20.76
N ARG A 157 4.18 -4.32 20.10
CA ARG A 157 5.13 -5.32 20.62
C ARG A 157 6.60 -5.05 20.28
N GLY A 158 6.88 -4.05 19.47
CA GLY A 158 8.24 -3.73 19.00
C GLY A 158 9.01 -2.71 19.83
N ASN A 159 8.41 -2.10 20.84
CA ASN A 159 9.06 -1.00 21.58
C ASN A 159 9.08 -1.20 23.10
N ALA A 160 9.29 -2.45 23.54
CA ALA A 160 9.77 -2.70 24.89
C ALA A 160 11.29 -2.58 24.89
N GLY A 161 11.77 -1.34 24.80
CA GLY A 161 13.18 -1.01 24.97
C GLY A 161 13.65 -1.44 26.36
N THR A 162 14.58 -2.32 26.37
CA THR A 162 15.37 -2.71 27.53
C THR A 162 16.10 -1.50 28.11
N HIS A 163 15.50 -0.84 29.08
CA HIS A 163 16.26 -0.04 30.05
C HIS A 163 16.83 -1.00 31.09
N ARG A 164 18.03 -1.51 30.85
CA ARG A 164 18.87 -2.03 31.92
C ARG A 164 19.44 -0.84 32.70
N SER A 165 18.90 -0.60 33.87
CA SER A 165 19.56 0.22 34.88
C SER A 165 20.79 -0.51 35.38
N GLN A 166 21.95 0.06 35.11
CA GLN A 166 23.17 -0.34 35.80
C GLN A 166 23.16 0.33 37.18
N SER A 167 22.84 -0.41 38.21
CA SER A 167 23.15 -0.02 39.57
C SER A 167 24.64 -0.27 39.82
N ARG A 168 25.40 0.80 39.95
CA ARG A 168 26.75 0.76 40.53
C ARG A 168 26.60 0.46 42.02
N ARG A 169 27.24 -0.60 42.47
CA ARG A 169 27.58 -0.79 43.87
C ARG A 169 28.96 -0.17 44.13
N ILE A 170 29.00 0.64 45.17
CA ILE A 170 30.19 1.07 45.85
C ILE A 170 30.63 -0.05 46.78
#